data_676bef3f0d504d4d7ff6ffaa9ae3224e
#
_entry.id   676bef3f0d504d4d7ff6ffaa9ae3224e
#
_cell.length_a   1.000
_cell.length_b   1.000
_cell.length_c   1.000
_cell.angle_alpha   90.00
_cell.angle_beta   90.00
_cell.angle_gamma   90.00
#
_symmetry.space_group_name_H-M   'P 1'
#
loop_
_entity.id
_entity.type
_entity.pdbx_description
1 polymer ?
#
loop_
_entity_poly.entity_id
_entity_poly.type
_entity_poly.pdbx_seq_one_letter_code
_entity_poly.pdbx_strand_id
1 'polypeptide(L)'
;NIAAMAGYSMESSSGATTNLSAQQFPDNSLEVFNQSDEAIKVALATLSTPNRLLSYFGRAQYEYDNRYLLTASIRRDGSSRFGKNNRWGMFPAVSAAYRISNEKFWPEKFVVNQMKIRGSWGMNGNNSISTNAAIGLMGSSNYSIGGSLTNGFAPSSIDNKELGWEKTHSWNVGLDLGFFDNRITLAADYYDKTTKDLLYQVSVPGTMGFTQAWGNIGSIKNKGFEIELTTQNLTGRFKWTTSLNIAY
;
A
#
# COMPACT_ATOMS: atom_id res chain seq x y z
N ASN A 1 18.34 5.73 26.26
CA ASN A 1 18.17 4.42 25.61
C ASN A 1 18.45 4.54 24.11
N ILE A 2 19.16 3.55 23.57
CA ILE A 2 19.37 3.41 22.12
C ILE A 2 18.94 2.00 21.75
N ALA A 3 18.15 1.87 20.70
CA ALA A 3 17.80 0.60 20.11
C ALA A 3 18.05 0.66 18.59
N ALA A 4 18.65 -0.39 18.03
CA ALA A 4 18.89 -0.52 16.60
C ALA A 4 18.50 -1.91 16.12
N MET A 5 17.95 -2.00 14.92
CA MET A 5 17.67 -3.25 14.27
C MET A 5 18.02 -3.17 12.78
N ALA A 6 18.42 -4.28 12.22
CA ALA A 6 18.56 -4.47 10.78
C ALA A 6 18.04 -5.85 10.42
N GLY A 7 17.49 -5.98 9.21
CA GLY A 7 16.95 -7.25 8.75
C GLY A 7 16.76 -7.27 7.24
N TYR A 8 16.39 -8.45 6.79
CA TYR A 8 15.94 -8.66 5.41
C TYR A 8 14.66 -9.50 5.39
N SER A 9 13.87 -9.36 4.35
CA SER A 9 12.73 -10.22 4.09
C SER A 9 12.66 -10.60 2.62
N MET A 10 12.20 -11.80 2.33
CA MET A 10 11.93 -12.27 0.99
C MET A 10 10.53 -12.85 0.95
N GLU A 11 9.75 -12.39 -0.02
CA GLU A 11 8.41 -12.87 -0.28
C GLU A 11 8.35 -13.42 -1.71
N SER A 12 7.71 -14.57 -1.90
CA SER A 12 7.38 -15.12 -3.20
C SER A 12 5.94 -15.60 -3.19
N SER A 13 5.13 -15.05 -4.09
CA SER A 13 3.72 -15.40 -4.25
C SER A 13 3.48 -15.94 -5.65
N SER A 14 2.80 -17.07 -5.75
CA SER A 14 2.35 -17.67 -7.00
C SER A 14 0.91 -18.15 -6.82
N GLY A 15 0.18 -18.25 -7.93
CA GLY A 15 -1.20 -18.71 -7.91
C GLY A 15 -1.50 -19.60 -9.10
N ALA A 16 -2.50 -20.44 -8.93
CA ALA A 16 -3.12 -21.19 -9.99
C ALA A 16 -4.62 -20.91 -9.97
N THR A 17 -5.19 -20.65 -11.14
CA THR A 17 -6.63 -20.48 -11.30
C THR A 17 -7.14 -21.55 -12.24
N THR A 18 -8.15 -22.29 -11.80
CA THR A 18 -8.85 -23.27 -12.63
C THR A 18 -10.28 -22.80 -12.82
N ASN A 19 -10.65 -22.53 -14.05
CA ASN A 19 -12.01 -22.18 -14.42
C ASN A 19 -12.67 -23.38 -15.06
N LEU A 20 -13.80 -23.78 -14.50
CA LEU A 20 -14.63 -24.84 -15.04
C LEU A 20 -15.95 -24.20 -15.52
N SER A 21 -16.34 -24.48 -16.74
CA SER A 21 -17.64 -24.06 -17.27
C SER A 21 -18.38 -25.26 -17.82
N ALA A 22 -19.66 -25.31 -17.59
CA ALA A 22 -20.55 -26.33 -18.13
C ALA A 22 -21.81 -25.66 -18.68
N GLN A 23 -22.37 -26.19 -19.75
CA GLN A 23 -23.56 -25.70 -20.43
C GLN A 23 -24.50 -26.85 -20.74
N GLN A 24 -25.74 -26.54 -21.14
CA GLN A 24 -26.74 -27.50 -21.55
C GLN A 24 -27.05 -28.59 -20.52
N PHE A 25 -27.41 -28.15 -19.31
CA PHE A 25 -27.94 -29.06 -18.29
C PHE A 25 -29.27 -29.61 -18.76
N PRO A 26 -29.54 -30.92 -18.58
CA PRO A 26 -30.78 -31.54 -18.96
C PRO A 26 -32.04 -30.95 -18.28
N ASP A 27 -31.88 -30.42 -17.09
CA ASP A 27 -32.92 -29.85 -16.26
C ASP A 27 -32.37 -28.65 -15.48
N ASN A 28 -33.18 -27.58 -15.32
CA ASN A 28 -32.83 -26.38 -14.58
C ASN A 28 -32.65 -26.62 -13.05
N SER A 29 -33.09 -27.75 -12.55
CA SER A 29 -32.87 -28.16 -11.16
C SER A 29 -31.48 -28.78 -10.89
N LEU A 30 -30.74 -29.06 -11.95
CA LEU A 30 -29.40 -29.67 -11.88
C LEU A 30 -28.34 -28.60 -11.89
N GLU A 31 -27.74 -28.34 -10.74
CA GLU A 31 -26.73 -27.27 -10.56
C GLU A 31 -25.30 -27.80 -10.41
N VAL A 32 -25.10 -29.14 -10.50
CA VAL A 32 -23.78 -29.75 -10.32
C VAL A 32 -23.07 -29.97 -11.63
N PHE A 33 -21.81 -29.56 -11.70
CA PHE A 33 -20.96 -29.59 -12.89
C PHE A 33 -20.92 -30.95 -13.61
N ASN A 34 -20.92 -32.06 -12.86
CA ASN A 34 -20.87 -33.42 -13.42
C ASN A 34 -22.16 -33.89 -14.11
N GLN A 35 -23.26 -33.16 -13.95
CA GLN A 35 -24.56 -33.48 -14.56
C GLN A 35 -24.80 -32.76 -15.87
N SER A 36 -23.85 -31.91 -16.33
CA SER A 36 -23.93 -31.30 -17.66
C SER A 36 -23.49 -32.23 -18.76
N ASP A 37 -23.84 -31.94 -20.01
CA ASP A 37 -23.37 -32.67 -21.18
C ASP A 37 -21.83 -32.56 -21.27
N GLU A 38 -21.13 -33.70 -21.41
CA GLU A 38 -19.67 -33.74 -21.45
C GLU A 38 -19.06 -33.01 -22.64
N ALA A 39 -19.77 -32.95 -23.75
CA ALA A 39 -19.28 -32.28 -24.95
C ALA A 39 -19.12 -30.74 -24.76
N ILE A 40 -19.69 -30.17 -23.69
CA ILE A 40 -19.71 -28.73 -23.48
C ILE A 40 -18.99 -28.34 -22.17
N LYS A 41 -18.34 -29.27 -21.52
CA LYS A 41 -17.48 -28.99 -20.36
C LYS A 41 -16.15 -28.42 -20.80
N VAL A 42 -15.82 -27.24 -20.31
CA VAL A 42 -14.52 -26.59 -20.55
C VAL A 42 -13.78 -26.43 -19.24
N ALA A 43 -12.57 -26.96 -19.18
CA ALA A 43 -11.67 -26.75 -18.07
C ALA A 43 -10.46 -25.94 -18.55
N LEU A 44 -10.22 -24.77 -17.94
CA LEU A 44 -9.07 -23.92 -18.23
C LEU A 44 -8.27 -23.72 -16.95
N ALA A 45 -7.02 -24.17 -16.97
CA ALA A 45 -6.07 -23.92 -15.87
C ALA A 45 -5.05 -22.86 -16.30
N THR A 46 -4.89 -21.84 -15.49
CA THR A 46 -3.90 -20.78 -15.71
C THR A 46 -2.97 -20.68 -14.50
N LEU A 47 -1.65 -20.73 -14.75
CA LEU A 47 -0.64 -20.47 -13.74
C LEU A 47 -0.24 -19.00 -13.78
N SER A 48 -0.27 -18.33 -12.65
CA SER A 48 0.24 -16.96 -12.56
C SER A 48 1.77 -16.95 -12.49
N THR A 49 2.38 -15.95 -13.14
CA THR A 49 3.83 -15.71 -13.00
C THR A 49 4.14 -15.37 -11.55
N PRO A 50 5.15 -16.02 -10.92
CA PRO A 50 5.51 -15.72 -9.55
C PRO A 50 5.92 -14.25 -9.36
N ASN A 51 5.35 -13.61 -8.33
CA ASN A 51 5.77 -12.30 -7.86
C ASN A 51 6.78 -12.47 -6.72
N ARG A 52 7.89 -11.73 -6.78
CA ARG A 52 8.95 -11.78 -5.77
C ARG A 52 9.25 -10.36 -5.26
N LEU A 53 9.35 -10.24 -3.94
CA LEU A 53 9.77 -9.03 -3.25
C LEU A 53 10.94 -9.37 -2.34
N LEU A 54 12.04 -8.61 -2.46
CA LEU A 54 13.21 -8.71 -1.60
C LEU A 54 13.44 -7.35 -0.94
N SER A 55 13.57 -7.36 0.38
CA SER A 55 13.67 -6.15 1.19
C SER A 55 14.83 -6.20 2.14
N TYR A 56 15.57 -5.10 2.27
CA TYR A 56 16.55 -4.84 3.31
C TYR A 56 16.11 -3.63 4.10
N PHE A 57 16.20 -3.69 5.41
CA PHE A 57 15.77 -2.58 6.25
C PHE A 57 16.65 -2.41 7.49
N GLY A 58 16.72 -1.18 7.92
CA GLY A 58 17.37 -0.79 9.17
C GLY A 58 16.55 0.26 9.89
N ARG A 59 16.56 0.24 11.21
CA ARG A 59 15.90 1.21 12.08
C ARG A 59 16.75 1.49 13.29
N ALA A 60 16.86 2.76 13.66
CA ALA A 60 17.49 3.21 14.90
C ALA A 60 16.49 4.07 15.68
N GLN A 61 16.47 3.88 16.98
CA GLN A 61 15.64 4.65 17.90
C GLN A 61 16.54 5.18 19.01
N TYR A 62 16.33 6.43 19.34
CA TYR A 62 17.01 7.11 20.44
C TYR A 62 15.99 7.75 21.34
N GLU A 63 16.11 7.50 22.63
CA GLU A 63 15.30 8.12 23.66
C GLU A 63 16.22 8.65 24.76
N TYR A 64 16.10 9.94 25.03
CA TYR A 64 16.84 10.61 26.07
C TYR A 64 15.90 11.12 27.15
N ASP A 65 16.14 10.68 28.38
CA ASP A 65 15.47 11.08 29.60
C ASP A 65 13.92 11.06 29.52
N ASN A 66 13.39 10.11 28.75
CA ASN A 66 11.94 10.00 28.48
C ASN A 66 11.29 11.31 27.96
N ARG A 67 12.09 12.24 27.41
CA ARG A 67 11.66 13.56 26.89
C ARG A 67 11.83 13.63 25.39
N TYR A 68 13.01 13.28 24.89
CA TYR A 68 13.36 13.40 23.49
C TYR A 68 13.34 12.03 22.84
N LEU A 69 12.50 11.85 21.84
CA LEU A 69 12.40 10.60 21.09
C LEU A 69 12.76 10.88 19.63
N LEU A 70 13.66 10.10 19.08
CA LEU A 70 14.07 10.16 17.68
C LEU A 70 14.03 8.75 17.10
N THR A 71 13.44 8.61 15.92
CA THR A 71 13.47 7.36 15.17
C THR A 71 13.89 7.67 13.74
N ALA A 72 14.82 6.90 13.21
CA ALA A 72 15.20 6.90 11.81
C ALA A 72 15.11 5.47 11.25
N SER A 73 14.59 5.32 10.06
CA SER A 73 14.53 4.04 9.36
C SER A 73 14.81 4.21 7.88
N ILE A 74 15.34 3.16 7.28
CA ILE A 74 15.54 3.06 5.84
C ILE A 74 15.15 1.66 5.40
N ARG A 75 14.42 1.59 4.27
CA ARG A 75 14.06 0.33 3.65
C ARG A 75 14.39 0.38 2.17
N ARG A 76 15.00 -0.67 1.65
CA ARG A 76 15.28 -0.86 0.24
C ARG A 76 14.56 -2.11 -0.24
N ASP A 77 13.60 -1.92 -1.15
CA ASP A 77 12.73 -2.99 -1.65
C ASP A 77 12.97 -3.21 -3.15
N GLY A 78 13.11 -4.48 -3.54
CA GLY A 78 13.24 -4.88 -4.94
C GLY A 78 12.05 -5.76 -5.35
N SER A 79 11.26 -5.31 -6.33
CA SER A 79 10.08 -6.01 -6.84
C SER A 79 10.31 -6.58 -8.22
N SER A 80 9.89 -7.84 -8.45
CA SER A 80 9.94 -8.47 -9.76
C SER A 80 8.89 -7.93 -10.75
N ARG A 81 7.93 -7.13 -10.28
CA ARG A 81 6.88 -6.53 -11.11
C ARG A 81 7.37 -5.40 -12.00
N PHE A 82 8.51 -4.81 -11.65
CA PHE A 82 9.06 -3.65 -12.36
C PHE A 82 10.13 -4.01 -13.38
N GLY A 83 10.34 -3.10 -14.31
CA GLY A 83 11.40 -3.17 -15.30
C GLY A 83 12.78 -3.31 -14.67
N LYS A 84 13.75 -3.85 -15.43
CA LYS A 84 15.09 -4.16 -14.93
C LYS A 84 15.80 -2.97 -14.31
N ASN A 85 15.53 -1.76 -14.80
CA ASN A 85 16.21 -0.52 -14.39
C ASN A 85 15.63 0.03 -13.07
N ASN A 86 14.33 -0.19 -12.79
CA ASN A 86 13.60 0.45 -11.69
C ASN A 86 13.05 -0.55 -10.65
N ARG A 87 13.62 -1.74 -10.56
CA ARG A 87 13.17 -2.77 -9.59
C ARG A 87 13.33 -2.34 -8.15
N TRP A 88 14.36 -1.55 -7.85
CA TRP A 88 14.71 -1.17 -6.50
C TRP A 88 14.18 0.20 -6.13
N GLY A 89 13.42 0.27 -5.04
CA GLY A 89 13.01 1.50 -4.38
C GLY A 89 13.73 1.68 -3.04
N MET A 90 13.94 2.93 -2.63
CA MET A 90 14.50 3.28 -1.32
C MET A 90 13.51 4.16 -0.58
N PHE A 91 13.18 3.81 0.67
CA PHE A 91 12.11 4.40 1.45
C PHE A 91 12.63 4.78 2.85
N PRO A 92 13.22 5.98 2.97
CA PRO A 92 13.63 6.52 4.26
C PRO A 92 12.45 7.09 5.03
N ALA A 93 12.55 7.06 6.37
CA ALA A 93 11.64 7.77 7.25
C ALA A 93 12.36 8.23 8.53
N VAL A 94 11.94 9.38 9.04
CA VAL A 94 12.41 9.96 10.29
C VAL A 94 11.25 10.51 11.08
N SER A 95 11.28 10.35 12.40
CA SER A 95 10.34 10.98 13.31
C SER A 95 11.04 11.47 14.56
N ALA A 96 10.54 12.58 15.09
CA ALA A 96 10.98 13.14 16.35
C ALA A 96 9.76 13.48 17.20
N ALA A 97 9.90 13.30 18.52
CA ALA A 97 8.89 13.77 19.47
C ALA A 97 9.55 14.33 20.71
N TYR A 98 8.90 15.35 21.28
CA TYR A 98 9.33 16.02 22.49
C TYR A 98 8.21 16.04 23.51
N ARG A 99 8.43 15.39 24.65
CA ARG A 99 7.50 15.39 25.78
C ARG A 99 7.81 16.58 26.70
N ILE A 100 7.16 17.67 26.44
CA ILE A 100 7.36 18.94 27.17
C ILE A 100 6.94 18.79 28.64
N SER A 101 5.87 18.00 28.88
CA SER A 101 5.38 17.74 30.23
C SER A 101 6.37 16.99 31.14
N ASN A 102 7.43 16.41 30.57
CA ASN A 102 8.46 15.72 31.36
C ASN A 102 9.65 16.63 31.71
N GLU A 103 9.59 17.92 31.36
CA GLU A 103 10.62 18.89 31.69
C GLU A 103 10.52 19.36 33.14
N LYS A 104 11.65 19.70 33.75
CA LYS A 104 11.73 20.13 35.14
C LYS A 104 10.97 21.45 35.44
N PHE A 105 10.74 22.26 34.41
CA PHE A 105 9.99 23.50 34.54
C PHE A 105 8.48 23.29 34.45
N TRP A 106 8.02 22.07 34.09
CA TRP A 106 6.59 21.79 33.98
C TRP A 106 5.95 21.65 35.36
N PRO A 107 4.87 22.38 35.69
CA PRO A 107 4.27 22.31 37.01
C PRO A 107 3.64 20.95 37.32
N GLU A 108 3.96 20.34 38.46
CA GLU A 108 3.42 19.05 38.89
C GLU A 108 1.89 19.01 39.03
N LYS A 109 1.29 20.13 39.44
CA LYS A 109 -0.17 20.25 39.63
C LYS A 109 -0.81 21.14 38.57
N PHE A 110 -0.47 20.91 37.31
CA PHE A 110 -1.06 21.66 36.20
C PHE A 110 -2.23 20.91 35.60
N VAL A 111 -3.25 21.65 35.14
CA VAL A 111 -4.43 21.04 34.48
C VAL A 111 -4.03 20.20 33.28
N VAL A 112 -3.00 20.63 32.54
CA VAL A 112 -2.39 19.90 31.45
C VAL A 112 -1.28 19.03 32.02
N ASN A 113 -1.55 17.76 32.25
CA ASN A 113 -0.57 16.81 32.79
C ASN A 113 0.29 16.12 31.74
N GLN A 114 -0.13 16.16 30.47
CA GLN A 114 0.65 15.63 29.35
C GLN A 114 0.67 16.62 28.21
N MET A 115 1.86 16.91 27.68
CA MET A 115 2.05 17.68 26.45
C MET A 115 3.21 17.09 25.66
N LYS A 116 2.92 16.66 24.42
CA LYS A 116 3.93 16.09 23.51
C LYS A 116 3.71 16.67 22.12
N ILE A 117 4.79 17.22 21.55
CA ILE A 117 4.85 17.62 20.15
C ILE A 117 5.56 16.51 19.38
N ARG A 118 5.08 16.19 18.20
CA ARG A 118 5.68 15.18 17.32
C ARG A 118 5.70 15.65 15.88
N GLY A 119 6.71 15.20 15.16
CA GLY A 119 6.84 15.44 13.73
C GLY A 119 7.44 14.23 13.05
N SER A 120 7.00 13.94 11.85
CA SER A 120 7.53 12.86 11.04
C SER A 120 7.56 13.22 9.57
N TRP A 121 8.55 12.68 8.88
CA TRP A 121 8.65 12.66 7.44
C TRP A 121 9.03 11.26 6.98
N GLY A 122 8.46 10.80 5.87
CA GLY A 122 8.79 9.51 5.32
C GLY A 122 8.37 9.35 3.87
N MET A 123 8.96 8.35 3.24
CA MET A 123 8.63 7.92 1.89
C MET A 123 8.14 6.47 1.92
N ASN A 124 7.00 6.20 1.26
CA ASN A 124 6.46 4.86 1.05
C ASN A 124 6.43 4.53 -0.44
N GLY A 125 6.67 3.26 -0.76
CA GLY A 125 6.55 2.73 -2.12
C GLY A 125 5.30 1.89 -2.29
N ASN A 126 4.69 1.97 -3.46
CA ASN A 126 3.62 1.08 -3.89
C ASN A 126 4.05 0.34 -5.15
N ASN A 127 3.87 -0.99 -5.15
CA ASN A 127 4.11 -1.89 -6.29
C ASN A 127 2.84 -2.66 -6.70
N SER A 128 1.67 -2.13 -6.39
CA SER A 128 0.38 -2.76 -6.69
C SER A 128 0.05 -2.67 -8.18
N ILE A 129 0.68 -3.53 -8.97
CA ILE A 129 0.55 -3.64 -10.41
C ILE A 129 0.60 -5.12 -10.80
N SER A 130 0.10 -5.47 -11.98
CA SER A 130 0.17 -6.85 -12.46
C SER A 130 1.62 -7.33 -12.61
N THR A 131 1.85 -8.61 -12.39
CA THR A 131 3.22 -9.20 -12.39
C THR A 131 3.97 -9.02 -13.71
N ASN A 132 3.24 -8.88 -14.81
CA ASN A 132 3.82 -8.79 -16.16
C ASN A 132 3.68 -7.39 -16.77
N ALA A 133 3.33 -6.36 -15.99
CA ALA A 133 3.03 -5.01 -16.49
C ALA A 133 4.23 -4.34 -17.21
N ALA A 134 5.46 -4.68 -16.79
CA ALA A 134 6.68 -4.11 -17.37
C ALA A 134 7.20 -4.85 -18.62
N ILE A 135 6.60 -5.97 -18.98
CA ILE A 135 7.05 -6.82 -20.13
C ILE A 135 6.01 -6.85 -21.24
N GLY A 136 6.50 -6.87 -22.47
CA GLY A 136 5.66 -7.12 -23.65
C GLY A 136 5.21 -8.58 -23.69
N LEU A 137 3.91 -8.79 -23.75
CA LEU A 137 3.30 -10.12 -23.82
C LEU A 137 2.82 -10.40 -25.24
N MET A 138 2.83 -11.67 -25.61
CA MET A 138 2.17 -12.17 -26.80
C MET A 138 0.83 -12.78 -26.43
N GLY A 139 -0.21 -12.47 -27.18
CA GLY A 139 -1.54 -13.05 -27.04
C GLY A 139 -1.90 -13.91 -28.24
N SER A 140 -2.83 -14.84 -28.05
CA SER A 140 -3.39 -15.62 -29.16
C SER A 140 -4.17 -14.68 -30.10
N SER A 141 -3.91 -14.77 -31.37
CA SER A 141 -4.59 -14.00 -32.43
C SER A 141 -4.81 -14.90 -33.63
N ASN A 142 -6.06 -15.21 -33.90
CA ASN A 142 -6.42 -16.05 -35.03
C ASN A 142 -6.48 -15.23 -36.31
N TYR A 143 -6.03 -15.82 -37.40
CA TYR A 143 -6.12 -15.22 -38.75
C TYR A 143 -6.53 -16.27 -39.79
N SER A 144 -7.02 -15.82 -40.91
CA SER A 144 -7.47 -16.72 -41.99
C SER A 144 -6.38 -16.89 -43.06
N ILE A 145 -6.02 -18.10 -43.35
CA ILE A 145 -5.15 -18.48 -44.48
C ILE A 145 -5.92 -19.45 -45.36
N GLY A 146 -6.10 -19.09 -46.63
CA GLY A 146 -6.80 -19.95 -47.59
C GLY A 146 -8.23 -20.32 -47.20
N GLY A 147 -8.92 -19.46 -46.46
CA GLY A 147 -10.29 -19.71 -45.98
C GLY A 147 -10.39 -20.53 -44.69
N SER A 148 -9.26 -20.99 -44.13
CA SER A 148 -9.20 -21.74 -42.86
C SER A 148 -8.71 -20.83 -41.74
N LEU A 149 -9.34 -20.96 -40.55
CA LEU A 149 -8.92 -20.25 -39.38
C LEU A 149 -7.66 -20.87 -38.80
N THR A 150 -6.58 -20.12 -38.70
CA THR A 150 -5.28 -20.54 -38.21
C THR A 150 -4.93 -19.81 -36.91
N ASN A 151 -4.48 -20.57 -35.90
CA ASN A 151 -4.02 -19.97 -34.65
C ASN A 151 -2.67 -19.28 -34.85
N GLY A 152 -2.58 -18.05 -34.38
CA GLY A 152 -1.35 -17.27 -34.40
C GLY A 152 -1.14 -16.54 -33.08
N PHE A 153 -0.06 -15.76 -32.99
CA PHE A 153 0.28 -14.92 -31.86
C PHE A 153 0.57 -13.52 -32.36
N ALA A 154 0.04 -12.55 -31.62
CA ALA A 154 0.34 -11.12 -31.82
C ALA A 154 0.77 -10.50 -30.49
N PRO A 155 1.58 -9.41 -30.49
CA PRO A 155 1.84 -8.65 -29.28
C PRO A 155 0.53 -8.18 -28.65
N SER A 156 0.38 -8.42 -27.33
CA SER A 156 -0.83 -8.08 -26.58
C SER A 156 -0.59 -6.97 -25.56
N SER A 157 0.66 -6.64 -25.24
CA SER A 157 1.03 -5.52 -24.40
C SER A 157 2.36 -4.90 -24.82
N ILE A 158 2.54 -3.61 -24.51
CA ILE A 158 3.78 -2.86 -24.72
C ILE A 158 4.70 -3.07 -23.51
N ASP A 159 5.98 -3.35 -23.74
CA ASP A 159 6.97 -3.37 -22.66
C ASP A 159 7.30 -1.94 -22.18
N ASN A 160 7.52 -1.79 -20.88
CA ASN A 160 8.02 -0.57 -20.29
C ASN A 160 9.12 -0.89 -19.26
N LYS A 161 10.38 -0.82 -19.72
CA LYS A 161 11.56 -1.09 -18.89
C LYS A 161 11.80 -0.07 -17.80
N GLU A 162 11.23 1.14 -17.97
CA GLU A 162 11.33 2.27 -17.02
C GLU A 162 10.20 2.27 -15.99
N LEU A 163 9.25 1.31 -16.08
CA LEU A 163 8.19 1.18 -15.10
C LEU A 163 8.76 0.87 -13.72
N GLY A 164 8.42 1.70 -12.74
CA GLY A 164 8.99 1.64 -11.40
C GLY A 164 7.97 1.95 -10.30
N TRP A 165 8.49 2.15 -9.10
CA TRP A 165 7.71 2.38 -7.89
C TRP A 165 6.90 3.68 -7.94
N GLU A 166 5.64 3.60 -7.61
CA GLU A 166 4.87 4.76 -7.17
C GLU A 166 5.34 5.16 -5.76
N LYS A 167 5.58 6.47 -5.53
CA LYS A 167 6.21 6.98 -4.31
C LYS A 167 5.33 8.00 -3.63
N THR A 168 5.01 7.75 -2.36
CA THR A 168 4.30 8.69 -1.51
C THR A 168 5.26 9.31 -0.52
N HIS A 169 5.46 10.62 -0.64
CA HIS A 169 6.13 11.46 0.35
C HIS A 169 5.10 11.97 1.33
N SER A 170 5.32 11.76 2.61
CA SER A 170 4.41 12.24 3.65
C SER A 170 5.17 12.94 4.75
N TRP A 171 4.61 14.01 5.28
CA TRP A 171 5.02 14.58 6.54
C TRP A 171 3.78 14.85 7.41
N ASN A 172 4.00 14.79 8.70
CA ASN A 172 2.98 14.98 9.71
C ASN A 172 3.57 15.75 10.88
N VAL A 173 2.78 16.67 11.42
CA VAL A 173 3.06 17.36 12.69
C VAL A 173 1.86 17.17 13.59
N GLY A 174 2.12 16.73 14.82
CA GLY A 174 1.06 16.43 15.78
C GLY A 174 1.34 16.99 17.17
N LEU A 175 0.26 17.25 17.90
CA LEU A 175 0.24 17.70 19.29
C LEU A 175 -0.65 16.75 20.09
N ASP A 176 -0.12 16.15 21.14
CA ASP A 176 -0.85 15.31 22.08
C ASP A 176 -0.95 16.04 23.42
N LEU A 177 -2.17 16.22 23.94
CA LEU A 177 -2.46 16.87 25.21
C LEU A 177 -3.28 15.93 26.11
N GLY A 178 -2.93 15.90 27.39
CA GLY A 178 -3.69 15.22 28.42
C GLY A 178 -4.05 16.21 29.54
N PHE A 179 -5.29 16.19 29.98
CA PHE A 179 -5.84 17.07 31.01
C PHE A 179 -6.43 16.24 32.15
N PHE A 180 -6.36 16.76 33.35
CA PHE A 180 -6.99 16.18 34.55
C PHE A 180 -6.60 14.70 34.75
N ASP A 181 -5.31 14.41 34.82
CA ASP A 181 -4.74 13.06 34.91
C ASP A 181 -5.20 12.14 33.74
N ASN A 182 -5.16 12.69 32.53
CA ASN A 182 -5.59 12.05 31.28
C ASN A 182 -7.07 11.63 31.25
N ARG A 183 -7.93 12.30 32.06
CA ARG A 183 -9.38 12.13 31.91
C ARG A 183 -9.90 12.72 30.59
N ILE A 184 -9.21 13.71 30.07
CA ILE A 184 -9.46 14.27 28.75
C ILE A 184 -8.15 14.18 27.98
N THR A 185 -8.14 13.51 26.82
CA THR A 185 -7.00 13.47 25.92
C THR A 185 -7.39 14.04 24.57
N LEU A 186 -6.53 14.89 24.03
CA LEU A 186 -6.67 15.52 22.72
C LEU A 186 -5.44 15.23 21.89
N ALA A 187 -5.62 14.66 20.71
CA ALA A 187 -4.59 14.59 19.68
C ALA A 187 -5.02 15.42 18.47
N ALA A 188 -4.11 16.25 17.97
CA ALA A 188 -4.33 17.06 16.78
C ALA A 188 -3.17 16.87 15.83
N ASP A 189 -3.48 16.53 14.58
CA ASP A 189 -2.52 16.23 13.52
C ASP A 189 -2.78 17.08 12.30
N TYR A 190 -1.70 17.57 11.70
CA TYR A 190 -1.70 18.07 10.34
C TYR A 190 -0.81 17.21 9.47
N TYR A 191 -1.33 16.80 8.32
CA TYR A 191 -0.58 15.98 7.37
C TYR A 191 -0.58 16.57 5.96
N ASP A 192 0.50 16.30 5.23
CA ASP A 192 0.61 16.57 3.80
C ASP A 192 1.26 15.33 3.14
N LYS A 193 0.53 14.71 2.21
CA LYS A 193 0.95 13.52 1.47
C LYS A 193 0.94 13.83 -0.01
N THR A 194 2.05 13.58 -0.68
CA THR A 194 2.16 13.73 -2.14
C THR A 194 2.62 12.40 -2.72
N THR A 195 1.74 11.74 -3.47
CA THR A 195 2.05 10.55 -4.25
C THR A 195 2.47 10.98 -5.66
N LYS A 196 3.64 10.54 -6.10
CA LYS A 196 4.22 10.78 -7.43
C LYS A 196 4.41 9.49 -8.18
N ASP A 197 4.59 9.60 -9.48
CA ASP A 197 4.87 8.45 -10.36
C ASP A 197 3.75 7.39 -10.27
N LEU A 198 2.47 7.84 -10.28
CA LEU A 198 1.32 6.96 -10.15
C LEU A 198 1.36 5.83 -11.19
N LEU A 199 1.12 4.62 -10.74
CA LEU A 199 1.02 3.45 -11.61
C LEU A 199 -0.34 3.46 -12.32
N TYR A 200 -0.35 3.83 -13.59
CA TYR A 200 -1.58 4.02 -14.36
C TYR A 200 -1.47 3.43 -15.78
N GLN A 201 -2.59 2.91 -16.28
CA GLN A 201 -2.73 2.54 -17.69
C GLN A 201 -3.19 3.76 -18.49
N VAL A 202 -2.33 4.23 -19.38
CA VAL A 202 -2.64 5.33 -20.29
C VAL A 202 -3.17 4.79 -21.61
N SER A 203 -4.18 5.45 -22.16
CA SER A 203 -4.65 5.18 -23.50
C SER A 203 -3.61 5.60 -24.53
N VAL A 204 -3.32 4.73 -25.48
CA VAL A 204 -2.43 4.99 -26.60
C VAL A 204 -3.19 4.89 -27.92
N PRO A 205 -2.75 5.58 -28.99
CA PRO A 205 -3.41 5.49 -30.29
C PRO A 205 -3.43 4.06 -30.81
N GLY A 206 -4.61 3.56 -31.20
CA GLY A 206 -4.79 2.18 -31.69
C GLY A 206 -3.97 1.85 -32.94
N THR A 207 -3.48 2.85 -33.67
CA THR A 207 -2.55 2.68 -34.80
C THR A 207 -1.22 2.03 -34.42
N MET A 208 -0.87 2.05 -33.12
CA MET A 208 0.29 1.35 -32.58
C MET A 208 0.05 -0.16 -32.34
N GLY A 209 -1.16 -0.65 -32.60
CA GLY A 209 -1.56 -2.04 -32.32
C GLY A 209 -1.98 -2.31 -30.86
N PHE A 210 -1.98 -1.27 -30.02
CA PHE A 210 -2.36 -1.35 -28.61
C PHE A 210 -3.31 -0.21 -28.25
N THR A 211 -4.14 -0.42 -27.24
CA THR A 211 -5.06 0.61 -26.74
C THR A 211 -4.63 1.23 -25.43
N GLN A 212 -3.75 0.54 -24.68
CA GLN A 212 -3.28 0.95 -23.36
C GLN A 212 -1.82 0.56 -23.13
N ALA A 213 -1.11 1.35 -22.34
CA ALA A 213 0.25 1.08 -21.88
C ALA A 213 0.39 1.46 -20.41
N TRP A 214 1.16 0.67 -19.64
CA TRP A 214 1.50 1.02 -18.26
C TRP A 214 2.57 2.11 -18.21
N GLY A 215 2.38 3.08 -17.32
CA GLY A 215 3.34 4.14 -17.08
C GLY A 215 3.30 4.67 -15.64
N ASN A 216 4.36 5.35 -15.26
CA ASN A 216 4.43 6.14 -14.03
C ASN A 216 4.06 7.58 -14.38
N ILE A 217 2.81 7.98 -14.15
CA ILE A 217 2.28 9.26 -14.65
C ILE A 217 1.45 9.97 -13.59
N GLY A 218 1.70 11.29 -13.46
CA GLY A 218 0.90 12.15 -12.62
C GLY A 218 1.30 12.14 -11.14
N SER A 219 0.58 12.95 -10.39
CA SER A 219 0.72 13.03 -8.94
C SER A 219 -0.59 13.40 -8.29
N ILE A 220 -0.77 12.93 -7.05
CA ILE A 220 -1.92 13.26 -6.20
C ILE A 220 -1.40 13.85 -4.92
N LYS A 221 -2.01 14.93 -4.47
CA LYS A 221 -1.70 15.57 -3.20
C LYS A 221 -2.91 15.55 -2.27
N ASN A 222 -2.69 15.06 -1.04
CA ASN A 222 -3.68 15.04 0.04
C ASN A 222 -3.08 15.76 1.25
N LYS A 223 -3.80 16.74 1.78
CA LYS A 223 -3.43 17.46 3.00
C LYS A 223 -4.66 17.68 3.82
N GLY A 224 -4.51 17.71 5.14
CA GLY A 224 -5.64 17.91 6.02
C GLY A 224 -5.21 17.96 7.46
N PHE A 225 -6.19 18.10 8.34
CA PHE A 225 -6.00 17.99 9.78
C PHE A 225 -6.98 16.97 10.35
N GLU A 226 -6.54 16.32 11.41
CA GLU A 226 -7.31 15.35 12.17
C GLU A 226 -7.27 15.73 13.64
N ILE A 227 -8.41 15.63 14.32
CA ILE A 227 -8.53 15.87 15.74
C ILE A 227 -9.23 14.68 16.37
N GLU A 228 -8.61 14.11 17.38
CA GLU A 228 -9.18 13.07 18.23
C GLU A 228 -9.32 13.58 19.66
N LEU A 229 -10.53 13.49 20.20
CA LEU A 229 -10.84 13.83 21.57
C LEU A 229 -11.40 12.60 22.28
N THR A 230 -10.79 12.20 23.38
CA THR A 230 -11.32 11.15 24.24
C THR A 230 -11.54 11.70 25.65
N THR A 231 -12.71 11.45 26.23
CA THR A 231 -13.06 11.89 27.56
C THR A 231 -13.56 10.72 28.41
N GLN A 232 -13.02 10.57 29.62
CA GLN A 232 -13.50 9.65 30.63
C GLN A 232 -14.51 10.37 31.53
N ASN A 233 -15.78 10.35 31.14
CA ASN A 233 -16.85 11.11 31.80
C ASN A 233 -17.12 10.59 33.22
N LEU A 234 -17.20 9.26 33.35
CA LEU A 234 -17.43 8.60 34.64
C LEU A 234 -16.39 7.49 34.82
N THR A 235 -15.74 7.46 35.99
CA THR A 235 -14.64 6.52 36.31
C THR A 235 -14.93 5.65 37.55
N GLY A 236 -16.16 5.70 38.12
CA GLY A 236 -16.58 4.93 39.27
C GLY A 236 -17.00 3.49 38.95
N ARG A 237 -18.03 2.97 39.67
CA ARG A 237 -18.62 1.66 39.38
C ARG A 237 -19.23 1.59 37.98
N PHE A 238 -19.84 2.66 37.55
CA PHE A 238 -20.25 2.86 36.17
C PHE A 238 -19.15 3.65 35.44
N LYS A 239 -18.66 3.12 34.33
CA LYS A 239 -17.63 3.73 33.51
C LYS A 239 -18.26 4.21 32.19
N TRP A 240 -18.02 5.47 31.86
CA TRP A 240 -18.47 6.05 30.60
C TRP A 240 -17.34 6.83 29.95
N THR A 241 -16.97 6.44 28.74
CA THR A 241 -15.96 7.11 27.91
C THR A 241 -16.63 7.57 26.62
N THR A 242 -16.30 8.77 26.17
CA THR A 242 -16.71 9.31 24.87
C THR A 242 -15.47 9.57 24.02
N SER A 243 -15.50 9.14 22.75
CA SER A 243 -14.45 9.42 21.76
C SER A 243 -15.08 10.12 20.55
N LEU A 244 -14.44 11.18 20.08
CA LEU A 244 -14.84 11.98 18.92
C LEU A 244 -13.65 12.12 17.99
N ASN A 245 -13.84 11.83 16.70
CA ASN A 245 -12.85 12.02 15.64
C ASN A 245 -13.41 12.98 14.60
N ILE A 246 -12.61 13.96 14.21
CA ILE A 246 -12.92 14.93 13.14
C ILE A 246 -11.73 14.92 12.18
N ALA A 247 -12.01 14.78 10.88
CA ALA A 247 -11.03 14.89 9.82
C ALA A 247 -11.52 15.85 8.74
N TYR A 248 -10.60 16.70 8.25
CA TYR A 248 -10.85 17.66 7.17
C TYR A 248 -9.67 17.74 6.21
#